data_c151e81d0421bab1a394bfa8594c4469
#
_entry.id   c151e81d0421bab1a394bfa8594c4469
#
_cell.length_a   1.000
_cell.length_b   1.000
_cell.length_c   1.000
_cell.angle_alpha   90.00
_cell.angle_beta   90.00
_cell.angle_gamma   90.00
#
_symmetry.space_group_name_H-M   'P 1'
#
loop_
_entity.id
_entity.type
_entity.pdbx_description
1 polymer ?
#
loop_
_entity_poly.entity_id
_entity_poly.type
_entity_poly.pdbx_seq_one_letter_code
_entity_poly.pdbx_strand_id
1 'polypeptide(L)'
;MSASESSSVGRRTFVLGAAAAAGSAALAGPLAPAASAAGFGWSDDGSHYVVDTGANLVFKVSKSNGDLTSLVYKGTEYQGYGGKNSHVESGLGTSTVTITQSGSTILISVAYGTLRHYYAARSGENNVYVWTNKADTSVSATRYIVRVKAGLFLNDEPDSYTYTNSTVEASDVFAKSDGQTRSKHYSKLRVIDYDYTGWTTGSVGLWIVRSNHEKASGGPFYRSLLRHQSADGGGLYEILYYGENQTEDQRFGLQGPYVIAFTDGGAPSASLYHANLTTSWADSLGISGYVGASGRGRVAGVGIAGRNTAYPYTVGLANSAAQYWGAARSSDGYFSVGGVLPGAYTLTVYKGELAAYSTQVTVSAGATTTLNTITIPSSNDPSNASAIWRIGDWNGTPSGFKNADLMTYAHPSDVRAAVWTGNVVIGSGSETSAFPAYLWKDVNSGLLVYFRLTAAQAAAAHTLRIGVTTTYANGRPQITVNDTWTSAIPSPPTQPSTRSLTVGSYRGNNYTFTYSIPAGAWLTDTSQYNVLKINVVSGSGTTDYLSAGTAVDAIDLLA
;
A
#
# COMPACT_ATOMS: atom_id res chain seq x y z
N MET A 1 7.33 33.98 24.92
CA MET A 1 7.12 32.74 25.66
C MET A 1 5.82 32.12 25.18
N SER A 2 5.89 31.20 24.26
CA SER A 2 4.77 30.39 23.84
C SER A 2 5.33 28.99 23.55
N ALA A 3 4.86 28.02 24.28
CA ALA A 3 5.30 26.63 24.22
C ALA A 3 4.70 25.99 22.98
N SER A 4 5.53 25.43 22.14
CA SER A 4 5.13 24.55 21.04
C SER A 4 4.94 23.14 21.59
N GLU A 5 3.71 22.66 21.60
CA GLU A 5 3.41 21.25 21.87
C GLU A 5 3.87 20.38 20.70
N SER A 6 4.77 19.47 21.00
CA SER A 6 5.17 18.40 20.08
C SER A 6 4.04 17.36 20.00
N SER A 7 3.36 17.28 18.87
CA SER A 7 2.38 16.22 18.62
C SER A 7 3.10 14.91 18.31
N SER A 8 3.05 13.96 19.23
CA SER A 8 3.37 12.56 18.97
C SER A 8 2.35 11.98 17.99
N VAL A 9 2.82 11.50 16.84
CA VAL A 9 1.98 10.77 15.88
C VAL A 9 1.67 9.39 16.47
N GLY A 10 0.60 9.32 17.26
CA GLY A 10 0.00 8.07 17.68
C GLY A 10 -0.70 7.39 16.50
N ARG A 11 -0.65 6.06 16.46
CA ARG A 11 -1.43 5.23 15.55
C ARG A 11 -2.89 5.68 15.59
N ARG A 12 -3.37 6.31 14.53
CA ARG A 12 -4.76 6.81 14.48
C ARG A 12 -5.70 5.68 14.08
N THR A 13 -6.47 5.26 15.04
CA THR A 13 -7.73 4.52 14.83
C THR A 13 -8.75 5.49 14.26
N PHE A 14 -9.25 5.26 13.03
CA PHE A 14 -10.36 6.04 12.52
C PHE A 14 -11.65 5.54 13.14
N VAL A 15 -12.19 6.30 14.07
CA VAL A 15 -13.57 6.16 14.54
C VAL A 15 -14.38 7.21 13.80
N LEU A 16 -15.29 6.78 12.93
CA LEU A 16 -16.29 7.64 12.30
C LEU A 16 -17.52 7.72 13.21
N GLY A 17 -17.84 8.93 13.60
CA GLY A 17 -19.02 9.22 14.42
C GLY A 17 -20.34 8.99 13.68
N ALA A 18 -21.32 8.45 14.38
CA ALA A 18 -22.68 8.21 13.92
C ALA A 18 -23.52 9.50 13.99
N ALA A 19 -24.24 9.79 12.91
CA ALA A 19 -25.42 10.66 12.94
C ALA A 19 -26.64 9.85 12.55
N ALA A 20 -27.63 9.82 13.44
CA ALA A 20 -28.88 9.10 13.27
C ALA A 20 -29.90 9.92 12.48
N ALA A 21 -30.62 9.30 11.55
CA ALA A 21 -31.93 9.75 11.11
C ALA A 21 -32.81 8.58 10.67
N ALA A 22 -34.07 8.65 10.98
CA ALA A 22 -35.05 7.59 11.06
C ALA A 22 -35.74 7.23 9.75
N GLY A 23 -36.13 5.94 9.66
CA GLY A 23 -37.44 5.50 9.21
C GLY A 23 -37.69 5.20 7.75
N SER A 24 -37.91 3.92 7.43
CA SER A 24 -39.13 3.48 6.71
C SER A 24 -39.15 1.97 6.45
N ALA A 25 -40.34 1.48 6.56
CA ALA A 25 -41.03 0.23 6.33
C ALA A 25 -40.33 -0.99 5.72
N ALA A 26 -40.46 -2.09 6.44
CA ALA A 26 -40.13 -3.44 6.07
C ALA A 26 -41.08 -4.04 5.02
N LEU A 27 -40.49 -4.68 4.00
CA LEU A 27 -41.13 -5.75 3.25
C LEU A 27 -40.58 -7.08 3.76
N ALA A 28 -41.42 -7.84 4.44
CA ALA A 28 -41.06 -9.14 4.95
C ALA A 28 -41.03 -10.17 3.81
N GLY A 29 -39.80 -10.59 3.46
CA GLY A 29 -39.55 -11.84 2.73
C GLY A 29 -39.47 -13.00 3.73
N PRO A 30 -39.62 -14.27 3.25
CA PRO A 30 -39.66 -15.42 4.15
C PRO A 30 -38.35 -15.53 4.95
N LEU A 31 -38.53 -15.55 6.28
CA LEU A 31 -37.42 -15.77 7.22
C LEU A 31 -36.82 -17.14 6.96
N ALA A 32 -35.54 -17.17 6.59
CA ALA A 32 -34.76 -18.39 6.68
C ALA A 32 -34.76 -18.86 8.14
N PRO A 33 -34.84 -20.17 8.41
CA PRO A 33 -34.84 -20.66 9.79
C PRO A 33 -33.58 -20.20 10.51
N ALA A 34 -33.77 -19.63 11.69
CA ALA A 34 -32.67 -19.27 12.58
C ALA A 34 -31.83 -20.51 12.81
N ALA A 35 -30.55 -20.43 12.49
CA ALA A 35 -29.59 -21.46 12.86
C ALA A 35 -29.61 -21.56 14.39
N SER A 36 -30.06 -22.66 14.93
CA SER A 36 -29.91 -22.96 16.36
C SER A 36 -28.41 -23.03 16.65
N ALA A 37 -27.98 -22.43 17.76
CA ALA A 37 -26.60 -22.55 18.23
C ALA A 37 -26.30 -24.04 18.52
N ALA A 38 -25.88 -24.76 17.49
CA ALA A 38 -25.23 -26.05 17.60
C ALA A 38 -23.83 -25.77 18.12
N GLY A 39 -23.29 -26.60 19.01
CA GLY A 39 -21.94 -26.42 19.54
C GLY A 39 -20.90 -26.50 18.41
N PHE A 40 -19.68 -26.05 18.70
CA PHE A 40 -18.55 -26.10 17.75
C PHE A 40 -18.44 -27.43 16.99
N GLY A 41 -18.42 -27.34 15.65
CA GLY A 41 -18.35 -28.54 14.83
C GLY A 41 -18.54 -28.22 13.35
N TRP A 42 -18.63 -29.29 12.57
CA TRP A 42 -18.91 -29.19 11.14
C TRP A 42 -19.89 -30.27 10.66
N SER A 43 -20.53 -30.02 9.53
CA SER A 43 -21.36 -30.97 8.83
C SER A 43 -21.14 -30.87 7.31
N ASP A 44 -21.58 -31.89 6.58
CA ASP A 44 -21.56 -31.98 5.13
C ASP A 44 -23.01 -31.90 4.61
N ASP A 45 -23.35 -30.85 3.86
CA ASP A 45 -24.67 -30.70 3.25
C ASP A 45 -24.78 -31.31 1.83
N GLY A 46 -23.75 -32.07 1.43
CA GLY A 46 -23.60 -32.67 0.10
C GLY A 46 -22.77 -31.81 -0.84
N SER A 47 -22.95 -30.51 -0.85
CA SER A 47 -22.28 -29.55 -1.72
C SER A 47 -21.22 -28.70 -1.00
N HIS A 48 -21.37 -28.53 0.31
CA HIS A 48 -20.53 -27.67 1.13
C HIS A 48 -20.11 -28.36 2.43
N TYR A 49 -18.96 -27.97 2.94
CA TYR A 49 -18.64 -28.11 4.36
C TYR A 49 -19.20 -26.91 5.10
N VAL A 50 -20.06 -27.17 6.10
CA VAL A 50 -20.68 -26.17 6.97
C VAL A 50 -19.97 -26.21 8.30
N VAL A 51 -19.41 -25.09 8.72
CA VAL A 51 -18.66 -24.97 9.99
C VAL A 51 -19.41 -24.02 10.90
N ASP A 52 -19.76 -24.50 12.10
CA ASP A 52 -20.24 -23.70 13.22
C ASP A 52 -19.08 -23.45 14.20
N THR A 53 -18.77 -22.21 14.47
CA THR A 53 -17.67 -21.85 15.38
C THR A 53 -18.04 -22.03 16.86
N GLY A 54 -19.29 -22.37 17.15
CA GLY A 54 -19.77 -22.45 18.53
C GLY A 54 -19.91 -21.07 19.22
N ALA A 55 -19.78 -19.99 18.45
CA ALA A 55 -20.01 -18.62 18.88
C ALA A 55 -21.24 -18.06 18.12
N ASN A 56 -21.06 -17.07 17.25
CA ASN A 56 -22.17 -16.51 16.47
C ASN A 56 -21.94 -16.62 14.96
N LEU A 57 -20.87 -17.28 14.54
CA LEU A 57 -20.45 -17.38 13.15
C LEU A 57 -20.62 -18.80 12.63
N VAL A 58 -21.38 -18.93 11.55
CA VAL A 58 -21.47 -20.14 10.73
C VAL A 58 -21.05 -19.80 9.31
N PHE A 59 -20.18 -20.61 8.72
CA PHE A 59 -19.75 -20.38 7.34
C PHE A 59 -19.77 -21.67 6.52
N LYS A 60 -19.85 -21.50 5.19
CA LYS A 60 -19.84 -22.62 4.24
C LYS A 60 -18.73 -22.48 3.22
N VAL A 61 -18.07 -23.59 2.92
CA VAL A 61 -17.07 -23.69 1.85
C VAL A 61 -17.52 -24.73 0.83
N SER A 62 -17.53 -24.35 -0.43
CA SER A 62 -17.89 -25.23 -1.55
C SER A 62 -16.91 -26.39 -1.69
N LYS A 63 -17.43 -27.62 -1.80
CA LYS A 63 -16.63 -28.83 -2.01
C LYS A 63 -16.11 -28.94 -3.44
N SER A 64 -16.67 -28.17 -4.39
CA SER A 64 -16.28 -28.24 -5.81
C SER A 64 -15.09 -27.34 -6.15
N ASN A 65 -14.93 -26.18 -5.48
CA ASN A 65 -13.93 -25.18 -5.85
C ASN A 65 -13.26 -24.46 -4.69
N GLY A 66 -13.68 -24.73 -3.44
CA GLY A 66 -13.11 -24.13 -2.26
C GLY A 66 -13.52 -22.67 -2.01
N ASP A 67 -14.48 -22.12 -2.76
CA ASP A 67 -15.01 -20.79 -2.48
C ASP A 67 -15.77 -20.78 -1.16
N LEU A 68 -15.65 -19.70 -0.40
CA LEU A 68 -16.47 -19.44 0.77
C LEU A 68 -17.79 -18.85 0.29
N THR A 69 -18.89 -19.63 0.48
CA THR A 69 -20.21 -19.37 -0.13
C THR A 69 -21.24 -18.81 0.83
N SER A 70 -20.96 -18.82 2.14
CA SER A 70 -21.85 -18.30 3.18
C SER A 70 -21.02 -17.82 4.37
N LEU A 71 -21.43 -16.70 4.95
CA LEU A 71 -20.92 -16.11 6.19
C LEU A 71 -22.13 -15.61 6.99
N VAL A 72 -22.68 -16.47 7.83
CA VAL A 72 -23.81 -16.12 8.69
C VAL A 72 -23.29 -15.72 10.06
N TYR A 73 -23.48 -14.45 10.42
CA TYR A 73 -23.15 -13.93 11.75
C TYR A 73 -24.41 -13.44 12.46
N LYS A 74 -24.66 -13.94 13.67
CA LYS A 74 -25.89 -13.62 14.43
C LYS A 74 -27.17 -13.79 13.61
N GLY A 75 -27.25 -14.85 12.80
CA GLY A 75 -28.40 -15.18 11.95
C GLY A 75 -28.53 -14.37 10.66
N THR A 76 -27.62 -13.44 10.37
CA THR A 76 -27.61 -12.63 9.14
C THR A 76 -26.54 -13.12 8.19
N GLU A 77 -26.91 -13.34 6.91
CA GLU A 77 -25.98 -13.70 5.83
C GLU A 77 -25.27 -12.46 5.29
N TYR A 78 -23.93 -12.46 5.37
CA TYR A 78 -23.06 -11.38 4.92
C TYR A 78 -22.38 -11.68 3.57
N GLN A 79 -22.34 -12.95 3.16
CA GLN A 79 -21.72 -13.35 1.90
C GLN A 79 -22.62 -12.98 0.71
N GLY A 80 -22.02 -12.53 -0.38
CA GLY A 80 -22.66 -12.33 -1.67
C GLY A 80 -22.39 -10.96 -2.28
N TYR A 81 -21.92 -10.96 -3.54
CA TYR A 81 -21.70 -9.75 -4.34
C TYR A 81 -22.01 -10.07 -5.80
N GLY A 82 -23.14 -9.61 -6.31
CA GLY A 82 -23.53 -9.87 -7.70
C GLY A 82 -23.52 -11.37 -8.07
N GLY A 83 -23.92 -12.24 -7.13
CA GLY A 83 -23.87 -13.69 -7.32
C GLY A 83 -22.47 -14.33 -7.18
N LYS A 84 -21.46 -13.60 -6.77
CA LYS A 84 -20.07 -14.10 -6.57
C LYS A 84 -19.85 -14.53 -5.13
N ASN A 85 -19.04 -15.57 -4.96
CA ASN A 85 -18.56 -16.04 -3.67
C ASN A 85 -17.24 -15.38 -3.27
N SER A 86 -16.82 -15.52 -2.02
CA SER A 86 -15.47 -15.15 -1.59
C SER A 86 -14.46 -16.17 -2.07
N HIS A 87 -13.36 -15.72 -2.64
CA HIS A 87 -12.47 -16.59 -3.40
C HIS A 87 -11.03 -16.07 -3.52
N VAL A 88 -10.13 -16.97 -3.85
CA VAL A 88 -8.76 -16.63 -4.27
C VAL A 88 -8.80 -16.18 -5.75
N GLU A 89 -8.06 -15.13 -6.08
CA GLU A 89 -7.93 -14.55 -7.42
C GLU A 89 -9.29 -14.16 -8.04
N SER A 90 -9.77 -14.88 -9.03
CA SER A 90 -11.09 -14.73 -9.66
C SER A 90 -11.96 -16.00 -9.53
N GLY A 91 -11.59 -16.89 -8.58
CA GLY A 91 -12.10 -18.24 -8.41
C GLY A 91 -11.12 -19.28 -8.96
N LEU A 92 -10.87 -20.34 -8.18
CA LEU A 92 -9.89 -21.36 -8.54
C LEU A 92 -10.39 -22.36 -9.59
N GLY A 93 -11.71 -22.52 -9.72
CA GLY A 93 -12.30 -23.61 -10.49
C GLY A 93 -12.30 -24.95 -9.73
N THR A 94 -12.45 -26.05 -10.44
CA THR A 94 -12.56 -27.39 -9.84
C THR A 94 -11.33 -27.71 -8.99
N SER A 95 -11.54 -27.96 -7.70
CA SER A 95 -10.50 -28.17 -6.69
C SER A 95 -10.79 -29.43 -5.87
N THR A 96 -9.78 -30.00 -5.25
CA THR A 96 -9.96 -31.01 -4.20
C THR A 96 -10.11 -30.30 -2.86
N VAL A 97 -11.23 -30.49 -2.19
CA VAL A 97 -11.55 -29.85 -0.91
C VAL A 97 -11.76 -30.91 0.16
N THR A 98 -11.04 -30.80 1.27
CA THR A 98 -11.13 -31.73 2.39
C THR A 98 -11.31 -30.97 3.69
N ILE A 99 -11.87 -31.64 4.71
CA ILE A 99 -12.05 -31.07 6.05
C ILE A 99 -11.53 -32.03 7.12
N THR A 100 -10.91 -31.48 8.13
CA THR A 100 -10.46 -32.20 9.33
C THR A 100 -10.79 -31.41 10.59
N GLN A 101 -11.02 -32.12 11.68
CA GLN A 101 -11.18 -31.51 13.01
C GLN A 101 -10.18 -32.13 13.98
N SER A 102 -9.46 -31.29 14.72
CA SER A 102 -8.54 -31.70 15.77
C SER A 102 -8.83 -30.86 17.02
N GLY A 103 -9.44 -31.48 18.01
CA GLY A 103 -9.86 -30.81 19.24
C GLY A 103 -10.75 -29.60 18.97
N SER A 104 -10.30 -28.44 19.39
CA SER A 104 -11.01 -27.16 19.24
C SER A 104 -10.75 -26.43 17.92
N THR A 105 -10.17 -27.10 16.92
CA THR A 105 -9.83 -26.49 15.62
C THR A 105 -10.39 -27.33 14.47
N ILE A 106 -11.01 -26.67 13.50
CA ILE A 106 -11.42 -27.24 12.21
C ILE A 106 -10.55 -26.63 11.14
N LEU A 107 -10.06 -27.46 10.20
CA LEU A 107 -9.29 -27.04 9.03
C LEU A 107 -9.97 -27.55 7.75
N ILE A 108 -10.27 -26.65 6.82
CA ILE A 108 -10.64 -26.97 5.45
C ILE A 108 -9.41 -26.70 4.58
N SER A 109 -9.03 -27.69 3.75
CA SER A 109 -7.91 -27.61 2.83
C SER A 109 -8.41 -27.67 1.40
N VAL A 110 -7.98 -26.74 0.55
CA VAL A 110 -8.31 -26.63 -0.87
C VAL A 110 -7.03 -26.82 -1.68
N ALA A 111 -7.03 -27.77 -2.62
CA ALA A 111 -5.94 -28.02 -3.53
C ALA A 111 -6.36 -27.76 -4.98
N TYR A 112 -5.68 -26.81 -5.62
CA TYR A 112 -5.85 -26.46 -7.03
C TYR A 112 -4.49 -26.45 -7.72
N GLY A 113 -4.19 -27.45 -8.53
CA GLY A 113 -2.85 -27.62 -9.07
C GLY A 113 -1.78 -27.60 -7.96
N THR A 114 -0.85 -26.70 -8.05
CA THR A 114 0.21 -26.47 -7.06
C THR A 114 -0.22 -25.55 -5.92
N LEU A 115 -1.28 -24.76 -6.08
CA LEU A 115 -1.81 -23.87 -5.04
C LEU A 115 -2.50 -24.67 -3.93
N ARG A 116 -2.27 -24.24 -2.69
CA ARG A 116 -2.98 -24.72 -1.51
C ARG A 116 -3.61 -23.53 -0.78
N HIS A 117 -4.87 -23.68 -0.43
CA HIS A 117 -5.61 -22.67 0.31
C HIS A 117 -6.30 -23.30 1.51
N TYR A 118 -6.36 -22.58 2.62
CA TYR A 118 -6.83 -23.14 3.87
C TYR A 118 -7.76 -22.17 4.59
N TYR A 119 -8.82 -22.74 5.17
CA TYR A 119 -9.68 -22.04 6.13
C TYR A 119 -9.63 -22.80 7.44
N ALA A 120 -9.41 -22.09 8.55
CA ALA A 120 -9.51 -22.68 9.87
C ALA A 120 -10.48 -21.90 10.77
N ALA A 121 -11.18 -22.63 11.62
CA ALA A 121 -12.01 -22.07 12.68
C ALA A 121 -11.59 -22.63 14.03
N ARG A 122 -11.68 -21.81 15.07
CA ARG A 122 -11.43 -22.20 16.46
C ARG A 122 -12.70 -22.08 17.27
N SER A 123 -12.90 -23.03 18.18
CA SER A 123 -14.07 -23.06 19.03
C SER A 123 -14.25 -21.78 19.84
N GLY A 124 -15.45 -21.20 19.77
CA GLY A 124 -15.81 -20.00 20.52
C GLY A 124 -15.34 -18.69 19.91
N GLU A 125 -14.82 -18.70 18.67
CA GLU A 125 -14.33 -17.49 18.00
C GLU A 125 -15.22 -17.11 16.80
N ASN A 126 -15.41 -15.81 16.57
CA ASN A 126 -16.12 -15.29 15.40
C ASN A 126 -15.13 -14.95 14.24
N ASN A 127 -14.19 -15.86 14.01
CA ASN A 127 -13.06 -15.68 13.11
C ASN A 127 -12.95 -16.84 12.12
N VAL A 128 -12.57 -16.52 10.87
CA VAL A 128 -12.06 -17.51 9.91
C VAL A 128 -10.60 -17.16 9.63
N TYR A 129 -9.70 -18.03 9.98
CA TYR A 129 -8.26 -17.91 9.72
C TYR A 129 -7.96 -18.46 8.33
N VAL A 130 -7.25 -17.71 7.52
CA VAL A 130 -7.07 -18.02 6.11
C VAL A 130 -5.59 -18.00 5.73
N TRP A 131 -5.15 -19.03 4.99
CA TRP A 131 -3.81 -19.08 4.40
C TRP A 131 -3.88 -19.38 2.91
N THR A 132 -2.94 -18.84 2.16
CA THR A 132 -2.77 -19.14 0.74
C THR A 132 -1.31 -19.46 0.46
N ASN A 133 -1.02 -20.68 0.03
CA ASN A 133 0.30 -21.10 -0.42
C ASN A 133 0.32 -21.17 -1.93
N LYS A 134 1.05 -20.30 -2.56
CA LYS A 134 1.26 -20.24 -4.00
C LYS A 134 2.68 -20.68 -4.32
N ALA A 135 2.83 -21.75 -5.09
CA ALA A 135 4.13 -22.31 -5.42
C ALA A 135 4.74 -21.75 -6.72
N ASP A 136 3.90 -21.28 -7.64
CA ASP A 136 4.32 -20.85 -8.99
C ASP A 136 3.36 -19.80 -9.59
N THR A 137 3.49 -19.51 -10.88
CA THR A 137 2.70 -18.51 -11.61
C THR A 137 1.40 -19.05 -12.22
N SER A 138 0.96 -20.26 -11.87
CA SER A 138 -0.27 -20.87 -12.39
C SER A 138 -1.53 -20.05 -12.09
N VAL A 139 -1.48 -19.22 -11.04
CA VAL A 139 -2.47 -18.18 -10.73
C VAL A 139 -1.77 -16.84 -10.85
N SER A 140 -2.24 -15.94 -11.69
CA SER A 140 -1.52 -14.69 -12.02
C SER A 140 -1.50 -13.69 -10.86
N ALA A 141 -2.66 -13.21 -10.43
CA ALA A 141 -2.79 -12.31 -9.29
C ALA A 141 -3.06 -13.12 -8.01
N THR A 142 -2.25 -12.91 -6.97
CA THR A 142 -2.48 -13.57 -5.68
C THR A 142 -3.19 -12.60 -4.75
N ARG A 143 -4.49 -12.78 -4.63
CA ARG A 143 -5.38 -11.99 -3.78
C ARG A 143 -6.49 -12.88 -3.23
N TYR A 144 -6.96 -12.60 -2.05
CA TYR A 144 -8.20 -13.14 -1.52
C TYR A 144 -9.25 -12.03 -1.46
N ILE A 145 -10.48 -12.32 -1.86
CA ILE A 145 -11.57 -11.35 -1.89
C ILE A 145 -12.73 -11.87 -1.07
N VAL A 146 -13.06 -11.16 0.02
CA VAL A 146 -14.31 -11.39 0.75
C VAL A 146 -15.41 -10.63 0.01
N ARG A 147 -16.43 -11.36 -0.48
CA ARG A 147 -17.56 -10.83 -1.23
C ARG A 147 -18.73 -10.61 -0.29
N VAL A 148 -19.13 -9.37 -0.12
CA VAL A 148 -20.10 -8.95 0.88
C VAL A 148 -21.41 -8.54 0.22
N LYS A 149 -22.53 -9.01 0.76
CA LYS A 149 -23.88 -8.74 0.28
C LYS A 149 -24.18 -7.25 0.28
N ALA A 150 -24.90 -6.80 -0.74
CA ALA A 150 -25.33 -5.41 -0.89
C ALA A 150 -26.22 -4.94 0.26
N GLY A 151 -26.15 -3.66 0.60
CA GLY A 151 -27.06 -3.00 1.54
C GLY A 151 -26.80 -3.25 3.02
N LEU A 152 -25.77 -4.03 3.38
CA LEU A 152 -25.48 -4.35 4.79
C LEU A 152 -24.64 -3.30 5.50
N PHE A 153 -23.72 -2.64 4.78
CA PHE A 153 -22.80 -1.64 5.33
C PHE A 153 -22.97 -0.31 4.61
N LEU A 154 -24.11 0.36 4.87
CA LEU A 154 -24.50 1.59 4.16
C LEU A 154 -23.81 2.86 4.71
N ASN A 155 -23.14 2.78 5.86
CA ASN A 155 -22.59 3.94 6.55
C ASN A 155 -21.19 4.32 6.08
N ASP A 156 -20.57 3.50 5.22
CA ASP A 156 -19.29 3.83 4.65
C ASP A 156 -19.48 4.56 3.32
N GLU A 157 -18.69 5.62 3.09
CA GLU A 157 -18.72 6.28 1.79
C GLU A 157 -18.27 5.24 0.76
N PRO A 158 -19.12 4.87 -0.19
CA PRO A 158 -18.75 3.87 -1.19
C PRO A 158 -17.60 4.41 -2.02
N ASP A 159 -16.48 3.72 -2.00
CA ASP A 159 -15.31 4.08 -2.79
C ASP A 159 -15.64 4.02 -4.30
N SER A 160 -16.70 3.34 -4.66
CA SER A 160 -17.13 3.19 -6.04
C SER A 160 -18.65 3.26 -6.16
N TYR A 161 -19.25 4.41 -6.10
CA TYR A 161 -20.54 4.61 -6.76
C TYR A 161 -20.34 4.71 -8.26
N THR A 162 -19.82 3.65 -8.81
CA THR A 162 -19.29 3.59 -10.14
C THR A 162 -20.37 3.41 -11.19
N TYR A 163 -21.52 2.89 -10.79
CA TYR A 163 -22.61 2.55 -11.72
C TYR A 163 -23.51 3.72 -12.11
N THR A 164 -23.40 4.84 -11.43
CA THR A 164 -24.12 6.07 -11.77
C THR A 164 -23.22 7.15 -12.36
N ASN A 165 -21.92 6.85 -12.58
CA ASN A 165 -20.92 7.83 -12.95
C ASN A 165 -20.26 7.49 -14.28
N SER A 166 -19.71 8.50 -14.92
CA SER A 166 -18.95 8.33 -16.16
C SER A 166 -17.60 7.71 -15.88
N THR A 167 -17.19 6.75 -16.69
CA THR A 167 -15.83 6.24 -16.68
C THR A 167 -14.86 7.33 -17.12
N VAL A 168 -13.84 7.61 -16.31
CA VAL A 168 -12.77 8.56 -16.61
C VAL A 168 -11.62 7.84 -17.29
N GLU A 169 -11.24 6.67 -16.75
CA GLU A 169 -10.17 5.85 -17.27
C GLU A 169 -10.44 4.40 -16.92
N ALA A 170 -10.41 3.52 -17.92
CA ALA A 170 -10.77 2.12 -17.77
C ALA A 170 -12.09 1.92 -16.97
N SER A 171 -12.43 0.69 -16.61
CA SER A 171 -13.64 0.41 -15.82
C SER A 171 -13.42 0.50 -14.30
N ASP A 172 -12.37 1.15 -13.86
CA ASP A 172 -11.95 1.22 -12.46
C ASP A 172 -11.97 2.63 -11.88
N VAL A 173 -11.93 3.66 -12.72
CA VAL A 173 -11.88 5.07 -12.31
C VAL A 173 -13.07 5.82 -12.88
N PHE A 174 -13.82 6.48 -12.02
CA PHE A 174 -15.11 7.08 -12.36
C PHE A 174 -15.19 8.52 -11.82
N ALA A 175 -15.84 9.39 -12.61
CA ALA A 175 -16.24 10.72 -12.16
C ALA A 175 -17.66 10.67 -11.61
N LYS A 176 -17.88 11.29 -10.46
CA LYS A 176 -19.20 11.59 -9.91
C LYS A 176 -19.83 12.77 -10.63
N SER A 177 -21.13 12.98 -10.46
CA SER A 177 -21.86 14.12 -11.05
C SER A 177 -21.35 15.47 -10.59
N ASP A 178 -20.69 15.55 -9.43
CA ASP A 178 -20.04 16.75 -8.91
C ASP A 178 -18.60 16.96 -9.45
N GLY A 179 -18.12 16.08 -10.32
CA GLY A 179 -16.78 16.10 -10.90
C GLY A 179 -15.68 15.53 -10.00
N GLN A 180 -16.01 15.06 -8.79
CA GLN A 180 -15.07 14.29 -8.00
C GLN A 180 -14.88 12.89 -8.60
N THR A 181 -13.71 12.32 -8.38
CA THR A 181 -13.37 10.99 -8.88
C THR A 181 -13.33 9.95 -7.77
N ARG A 182 -13.55 8.71 -8.14
CA ARG A 182 -13.47 7.55 -7.26
C ARG A 182 -12.83 6.37 -8.00
N SER A 183 -12.09 5.56 -7.27
CA SER A 183 -11.54 4.30 -7.77
C SER A 183 -11.31 3.32 -6.62
N LYS A 184 -11.47 2.05 -6.91
CA LYS A 184 -11.10 0.97 -5.98
C LYS A 184 -9.58 0.89 -5.73
N HIS A 185 -8.76 1.49 -6.59
CA HIS A 185 -7.29 1.50 -6.48
C HIS A 185 -6.77 2.59 -5.55
N TYR A 186 -7.57 3.58 -5.18
CA TYR A 186 -7.11 4.69 -4.35
C TYR A 186 -7.13 4.33 -2.87
N SER A 187 -5.94 4.28 -2.28
CA SER A 187 -5.74 4.11 -0.85
C SER A 187 -4.71 5.11 -0.32
N LYS A 188 -5.08 5.85 0.71
CA LYS A 188 -4.14 6.70 1.45
C LYS A 188 -3.20 5.89 2.34
N LEU A 189 -3.57 4.64 2.66
CA LEU A 189 -2.86 3.80 3.62
C LEU A 189 -1.81 2.93 2.93
N ARG A 190 -0.59 2.97 3.46
CA ARG A 190 0.46 2.03 3.13
C ARG A 190 0.28 0.76 3.97
N VAL A 191 0.81 -0.36 3.54
CA VAL A 191 0.69 -1.62 4.28
C VAL A 191 1.24 -1.55 5.71
N ILE A 192 2.19 -0.65 5.98
CA ILE A 192 2.73 -0.41 7.33
C ILE A 192 1.77 0.40 8.23
N ASP A 193 0.77 1.08 7.67
CA ASP A 193 -0.06 2.04 8.40
C ASP A 193 -1.29 1.42 9.06
N TYR A 194 -1.64 0.16 8.76
CA TYR A 194 -2.88 -0.46 9.24
C TYR A 194 -2.73 -1.96 9.52
N ASP A 195 -3.46 -2.45 10.51
CA ASP A 195 -3.52 -3.87 10.87
C ASP A 195 -4.77 -4.56 10.27
N TYR A 196 -5.83 -3.80 9.97
CA TYR A 196 -7.09 -4.33 9.44
C TYR A 196 -7.83 -3.31 8.58
N THR A 197 -8.74 -3.82 7.76
CA THR A 197 -9.72 -3.01 7.01
C THR A 197 -11.07 -3.71 7.00
N GLY A 198 -12.14 -2.96 6.83
CA GLY A 198 -13.49 -3.52 6.79
C GLY A 198 -14.56 -2.46 6.97
N TRP A 199 -15.73 -2.90 7.41
CA TRP A 199 -16.88 -2.04 7.64
C TRP A 199 -17.55 -2.35 8.96
N THR A 200 -18.26 -1.36 9.49
CA THR A 200 -19.12 -1.51 10.67
C THR A 200 -20.45 -0.80 10.49
N THR A 201 -21.52 -1.41 11.03
CA THR A 201 -22.83 -0.76 11.18
C THR A 201 -22.99 -0.09 12.54
N GLY A 202 -21.99 -0.17 13.41
CA GLY A 202 -22.08 0.19 14.84
C GLY A 202 -22.52 -0.98 15.73
N SER A 203 -23.27 -1.95 15.21
CA SER A 203 -23.68 -3.17 15.92
C SER A 203 -23.05 -4.46 15.39
N VAL A 204 -22.53 -4.43 14.16
CA VAL A 204 -21.76 -5.52 13.54
C VAL A 204 -20.59 -4.93 12.78
N GLY A 205 -19.39 -5.47 13.01
CA GLY A 205 -18.21 -5.22 12.22
C GLY A 205 -17.81 -6.47 11.43
N LEU A 206 -17.43 -6.29 10.16
CA LEU A 206 -16.80 -7.30 9.31
C LEU A 206 -15.45 -6.76 8.85
N TRP A 207 -14.41 -7.48 9.21
CA TRP A 207 -13.03 -7.04 9.05
C TRP A 207 -12.19 -8.11 8.37
N ILE A 208 -11.21 -7.68 7.57
CA ILE A 208 -10.07 -8.48 7.22
C ILE A 208 -8.86 -7.96 8.00
N VAL A 209 -8.35 -8.79 8.91
CA VAL A 209 -7.15 -8.51 9.69
C VAL A 209 -5.96 -9.02 8.92
N ARG A 210 -4.98 -8.16 8.72
CA ARG A 210 -3.86 -8.41 7.80
C ARG A 210 -2.87 -9.41 8.34
N SER A 211 -2.29 -10.14 7.42
CA SER A 211 -1.14 -11.00 7.68
C SER A 211 0.16 -10.19 7.85
N ASN A 212 1.25 -10.90 8.03
CA ASN A 212 2.60 -10.32 8.07
C ASN A 212 3.14 -9.82 6.71
N HIS A 213 2.38 -9.93 5.63
CA HIS A 213 2.80 -9.60 4.27
C HIS A 213 4.10 -10.28 3.81
N GLU A 214 4.49 -11.38 4.46
CA GLU A 214 5.76 -12.08 4.26
C GLU A 214 6.01 -12.47 2.80
N LYS A 215 4.96 -12.94 2.12
CA LYS A 215 5.01 -13.35 0.72
C LYS A 215 4.41 -12.32 -0.24
N ALA A 216 3.99 -11.17 0.27
CA ALA A 216 3.60 -10.05 -0.58
C ALA A 216 4.84 -9.36 -1.17
N SER A 217 4.62 -8.43 -2.10
CA SER A 217 5.66 -7.63 -2.75
C SER A 217 5.30 -6.13 -2.64
N GLY A 218 6.30 -5.25 -2.83
CA GLY A 218 6.11 -3.80 -2.78
C GLY A 218 6.62 -3.14 -1.49
N GLY A 219 7.13 -3.90 -0.53
CA GLY A 219 7.72 -3.39 0.71
C GLY A 219 6.71 -2.72 1.65
N PRO A 220 7.20 -2.04 2.71
CA PRO A 220 6.35 -1.46 3.76
C PRO A 220 5.45 -0.31 3.30
N PHE A 221 5.77 0.34 2.19
CA PHE A 221 5.10 1.54 1.72
C PHE A 221 4.15 1.29 0.56
N TYR A 222 3.95 0.03 0.17
CA TYR A 222 3.00 -0.34 -0.87
C TYR A 222 1.58 0.07 -0.47
N ARG A 223 0.82 0.57 -1.43
CA ARG A 223 -0.61 0.87 -1.30
C ARG A 223 -1.38 -0.10 -2.16
N SER A 224 -2.15 -0.97 -1.50
CA SER A 224 -2.94 -1.97 -2.19
C SER A 224 -4.40 -1.59 -2.27
N LEU A 225 -5.12 -2.35 -3.07
CA LEU A 225 -6.56 -2.38 -3.06
C LEU A 225 -7.05 -2.92 -1.71
N LEU A 226 -7.85 -2.16 -0.96
CA LEU A 226 -8.29 -2.53 0.38
C LEU A 226 -9.75 -2.99 0.40
N ARG A 227 -10.64 -2.20 -0.20
CA ARG A 227 -12.08 -2.44 -0.21
C ARG A 227 -12.76 -1.60 -1.27
N HIS A 228 -13.94 -2.04 -1.69
CA HIS A 228 -14.87 -1.24 -2.47
C HIS A 228 -16.30 -1.64 -2.15
N GLN A 229 -17.24 -0.73 -2.38
CA GLN A 229 -18.67 -1.01 -2.36
C GLN A 229 -19.33 -0.58 -3.66
N SER A 230 -20.42 -1.26 -4.00
CA SER A 230 -21.26 -0.96 -5.15
C SER A 230 -22.73 -1.33 -4.83
N ALA A 231 -23.69 -1.02 -5.74
CA ALA A 231 -25.10 -1.44 -5.57
C ALA A 231 -25.24 -2.96 -5.46
N ASP A 232 -24.32 -3.70 -6.09
CA ASP A 232 -24.35 -5.17 -6.13
C ASP A 232 -23.71 -5.81 -4.89
N GLY A 233 -23.00 -5.02 -4.06
CA GLY A 233 -22.30 -5.49 -2.87
C GLY A 233 -20.93 -4.87 -2.67
N GLY A 234 -20.15 -5.46 -1.78
CA GLY A 234 -18.81 -5.00 -1.43
C GLY A 234 -17.75 -6.07 -1.57
N GLY A 235 -16.51 -5.65 -1.64
CA GLY A 235 -15.33 -6.52 -1.60
C GLY A 235 -14.30 -6.02 -0.59
N LEU A 236 -13.81 -6.92 0.28
CA LEU A 236 -12.62 -6.70 1.09
C LEU A 236 -11.49 -7.52 0.51
N TYR A 237 -10.29 -6.95 0.43
CA TYR A 237 -9.16 -7.55 -0.25
C TYR A 237 -7.98 -7.81 0.66
N GLU A 238 -7.40 -8.99 0.55
CA GLU A 238 -6.03 -9.28 0.96
C GLU A 238 -5.20 -9.45 -0.31
N ILE A 239 -4.32 -8.49 -0.59
CA ILE A 239 -3.48 -8.49 -1.80
C ILE A 239 -2.07 -8.93 -1.43
N LEU A 240 -1.61 -10.02 -2.03
CA LEU A 240 -0.24 -10.47 -1.92
C LEU A 240 0.59 -10.02 -3.12
N TYR A 241 0.04 -10.22 -4.32
CA TYR A 241 0.66 -9.77 -5.57
C TYR A 241 -0.41 -9.44 -6.60
N TYR A 242 -0.32 -8.25 -7.18
CA TYR A 242 -1.26 -7.78 -8.19
C TYR A 242 -0.55 -7.39 -9.50
N GLY A 243 0.77 -7.12 -9.45
CA GLY A 243 1.59 -6.73 -10.59
C GLY A 243 1.60 -5.23 -10.88
N GLU A 244 0.89 -4.41 -10.12
CA GLU A 244 0.85 -2.94 -10.29
C GLU A 244 1.53 -2.24 -9.13
N ASN A 245 2.44 -1.31 -9.43
CA ASN A 245 3.19 -0.49 -8.46
C ASN A 245 4.02 -1.28 -7.44
N GLN A 246 4.26 -2.57 -7.67
CA GLN A 246 5.07 -3.40 -6.79
C GLN A 246 6.53 -3.35 -7.22
N THR A 247 7.38 -2.91 -6.32
CA THR A 247 8.80 -2.62 -6.57
C THR A 247 9.70 -3.86 -6.53
N GLU A 248 9.14 -4.99 -6.10
CA GLU A 248 9.84 -6.27 -6.09
C GLU A 248 9.07 -7.32 -6.88
N ASP A 249 9.79 -8.35 -7.31
CA ASP A 249 9.23 -9.51 -7.97
C ASP A 249 8.25 -10.26 -7.08
N GLN A 250 7.39 -11.07 -7.71
CA GLN A 250 6.46 -11.94 -7.01
C GLN A 250 7.20 -12.95 -6.13
N ARG A 251 6.77 -13.05 -4.87
CA ARG A 251 7.24 -14.07 -3.93
C ARG A 251 6.27 -15.25 -3.89
N PHE A 252 6.83 -16.43 -3.63
CA PHE A 252 6.08 -17.68 -3.55
C PHE A 252 6.16 -18.27 -2.15
N GLY A 253 5.21 -19.15 -1.81
CA GLY A 253 5.09 -19.81 -0.53
C GLY A 253 3.82 -19.47 0.23
N LEU A 254 3.79 -19.80 1.53
CA LEU A 254 2.62 -19.63 2.38
C LEU A 254 2.51 -18.20 2.92
N GLN A 255 1.40 -17.55 2.58
CA GLN A 255 0.97 -16.28 3.17
C GLN A 255 -0.17 -16.52 4.15
N GLY A 256 -0.11 -15.87 5.30
CA GLY A 256 -1.15 -15.93 6.32
C GLY A 256 -0.62 -16.30 7.73
N PRO A 257 -1.54 -16.45 8.70
CA PRO A 257 -2.96 -16.24 8.49
C PRO A 257 -3.31 -14.75 8.33
N TYR A 258 -4.24 -14.46 7.44
CA TYR A 258 -5.08 -13.29 7.51
C TYR A 258 -6.45 -13.73 8.03
N VAL A 259 -7.19 -12.85 8.68
CA VAL A 259 -8.36 -13.27 9.44
C VAL A 259 -9.59 -12.51 8.98
N ILE A 260 -10.64 -13.24 8.58
CA ILE A 260 -11.98 -12.68 8.43
C ILE A 260 -12.60 -12.68 9.83
N ALA A 261 -12.83 -11.50 10.41
CA ALA A 261 -13.28 -11.35 11.78
C ALA A 261 -14.62 -10.63 11.84
N PHE A 262 -15.55 -11.18 12.61
CA PHE A 262 -16.79 -10.51 12.98
C PHE A 262 -16.74 -9.98 14.42
N THR A 263 -17.30 -8.79 14.62
CA THR A 263 -17.35 -8.13 15.92
C THR A 263 -18.73 -7.53 16.18
N ASP A 264 -18.97 -7.11 17.41
CA ASP A 264 -20.20 -6.41 17.82
C ASP A 264 -20.10 -4.90 17.54
N GLY A 265 -19.65 -4.55 16.33
CA GLY A 265 -19.55 -3.18 15.83
C GLY A 265 -18.22 -2.48 16.09
N GLY A 266 -17.45 -2.94 17.05
CA GLY A 266 -16.10 -2.41 17.34
C GLY A 266 -15.03 -2.94 16.38
N ALA A 267 -13.81 -2.43 16.53
CA ALA A 267 -12.62 -2.93 15.86
C ALA A 267 -12.35 -4.41 16.22
N PRO A 268 -11.67 -5.18 15.36
CA PRO A 268 -11.22 -6.53 15.72
C PRO A 268 -10.24 -6.48 16.88
N SER A 269 -10.19 -7.58 17.66
CA SER A 269 -9.27 -7.67 18.80
C SER A 269 -7.82 -7.46 18.36
N ALA A 270 -7.07 -6.68 19.12
CA ALA A 270 -5.65 -6.47 18.87
C ALA A 270 -4.80 -7.77 18.98
N SER A 271 -5.33 -8.83 19.61
CA SER A 271 -4.69 -10.15 19.63
C SER A 271 -4.64 -10.81 18.23
N LEU A 272 -5.46 -10.36 17.29
CA LEU A 272 -5.47 -10.83 15.91
C LEU A 272 -4.47 -10.08 15.02
N TYR A 273 -3.97 -8.92 15.46
CA TYR A 273 -3.02 -8.15 14.66
C TYR A 273 -1.71 -8.92 14.53
N HIS A 274 -1.10 -8.83 13.36
CA HIS A 274 0.11 -9.58 13.05
C HIS A 274 1.16 -9.57 14.15
N ALA A 275 1.41 -8.41 14.76
CA ALA A 275 2.42 -8.28 15.83
C ALA A 275 2.11 -9.06 17.11
N ASN A 276 0.85 -9.42 17.34
CA ASN A 276 0.34 -10.02 18.56
C ASN A 276 -0.23 -11.44 18.35
N LEU A 277 -0.50 -11.81 17.08
CA LEU A 277 -1.17 -13.07 16.77
C LEU A 277 -0.30 -14.27 17.12
N THR A 278 -0.85 -15.12 17.98
CA THR A 278 -0.24 -16.41 18.33
C THR A 278 -0.80 -17.52 17.45
N THR A 279 0.05 -18.23 16.75
CA THR A 279 -0.35 -19.28 15.79
C THR A 279 0.12 -20.69 16.16
N SER A 280 0.63 -20.91 17.39
CA SER A 280 1.09 -22.22 17.86
C SER A 280 0.01 -23.31 17.81
N TRP A 281 -1.26 -22.97 17.89
CA TRP A 281 -2.37 -23.89 17.70
C TRP A 281 -2.43 -24.47 16.26
N ALA A 282 -1.76 -23.83 15.29
CA ALA A 282 -1.70 -24.29 13.90
C ALA A 282 -0.49 -25.22 13.65
N ASP A 283 0.43 -25.37 14.59
CA ASP A 283 1.67 -26.15 14.41
C ASP A 283 1.40 -27.60 14.00
N SER A 284 0.27 -28.18 14.43
CA SER A 284 -0.11 -29.57 14.15
C SER A 284 -1.10 -29.76 13.00
N LEU A 285 -1.53 -28.69 12.33
CA LEU A 285 -2.59 -28.76 11.32
C LEU A 285 -2.14 -29.26 9.94
N GLY A 286 -0.84 -29.41 9.70
CA GLY A 286 -0.32 -29.87 8.40
C GLY A 286 -0.46 -28.84 7.27
N ILE A 287 -0.52 -27.55 7.59
CA ILE A 287 -0.57 -26.47 6.59
C ILE A 287 0.77 -26.44 5.84
N SER A 288 0.72 -26.65 4.53
CA SER A 288 1.93 -26.71 3.68
C SER A 288 2.71 -25.40 3.69
N GLY A 289 3.98 -25.48 4.04
CA GLY A 289 4.87 -24.32 4.13
C GLY A 289 4.75 -23.52 5.43
N TYR A 290 3.93 -23.97 6.39
CA TYR A 290 3.83 -23.32 7.68
C TYR A 290 5.10 -23.50 8.50
N VAL A 291 5.58 -22.40 9.07
CA VAL A 291 6.74 -22.37 9.99
C VAL A 291 6.29 -21.70 11.28
N GLY A 292 6.25 -22.49 12.36
CA GLY A 292 5.90 -22.01 13.69
C GLY A 292 6.92 -21.03 14.27
N ALA A 293 6.60 -20.43 15.41
CA ALA A 293 7.40 -19.39 16.05
C ALA A 293 8.84 -19.82 16.37
N SER A 294 9.06 -21.07 16.79
CA SER A 294 10.39 -21.61 17.08
C SER A 294 11.29 -21.75 15.85
N GLY A 295 10.69 -21.90 14.66
CA GLY A 295 11.40 -21.95 13.38
C GLY A 295 11.76 -20.57 12.81
N ARG A 296 11.43 -19.48 13.51
CA ARG A 296 11.63 -18.10 13.06
C ARG A 296 12.65 -17.39 13.95
N GLY A 297 13.31 -16.38 13.41
CA GLY A 297 14.26 -15.55 14.14
C GLY A 297 13.83 -14.10 14.26
N ARG A 298 14.78 -13.28 14.68
CA ARG A 298 14.61 -11.84 14.89
C ARG A 298 15.86 -11.10 14.44
N VAL A 299 15.69 -9.88 13.93
CA VAL A 299 16.77 -8.91 13.76
C VAL A 299 16.50 -7.72 14.65
N ALA A 300 17.47 -7.29 15.44
CA ALA A 300 17.39 -6.10 16.28
C ALA A 300 18.65 -5.24 16.10
N GLY A 301 18.49 -3.94 16.06
CA GLY A 301 19.61 -3.00 16.04
C GLY A 301 19.54 -2.05 17.22
N VAL A 302 20.68 -1.80 17.87
CA VAL A 302 20.76 -0.94 19.06
C VAL A 302 20.49 0.53 18.77
N GLY A 303 20.60 0.95 17.49
CA GLY A 303 20.31 2.32 17.07
C GLY A 303 20.63 2.59 15.61
N ILE A 304 20.22 3.75 15.13
CA ILE A 304 20.58 4.29 13.83
C ILE A 304 21.16 5.68 14.03
N ALA A 305 22.42 5.87 13.72
CA ALA A 305 23.12 7.16 13.74
C ALA A 305 23.07 7.85 12.37
N GLY A 306 23.30 9.16 12.32
CA GLY A 306 23.25 9.95 11.09
C GLY A 306 21.82 10.23 10.58
N ARG A 307 20.80 10.01 11.42
CA ARG A 307 19.40 10.27 11.09
C ARG A 307 19.09 11.79 11.11
N ASN A 308 18.24 12.21 10.20
CA ASN A 308 17.50 13.45 10.33
C ASN A 308 16.23 13.19 11.15
N THR A 309 16.17 13.65 12.39
CA THR A 309 15.08 13.37 13.34
C THR A 309 13.73 14.00 12.97
N ALA A 310 13.68 14.84 11.94
CA ALA A 310 12.44 15.37 11.38
C ALA A 310 11.62 14.30 10.63
N TYR A 311 12.25 13.16 10.30
CA TYR A 311 11.61 12.09 9.54
C TYR A 311 11.49 10.78 10.33
N PRO A 312 10.41 10.01 10.11
CA PRO A 312 10.34 8.64 10.60
C PRO A 312 11.32 7.75 9.82
N TYR A 313 11.85 6.74 10.51
CA TYR A 313 12.69 5.71 9.89
C TYR A 313 12.04 4.33 10.01
N THR A 314 12.15 3.57 8.93
CA THR A 314 11.67 2.17 8.86
C THR A 314 12.84 1.29 8.47
N VAL A 315 12.93 0.11 9.08
CA VAL A 315 13.89 -0.93 8.69
C VAL A 315 13.13 -2.04 7.98
N GLY A 316 13.48 -2.30 6.72
CA GLY A 316 12.96 -3.41 5.93
C GLY A 316 13.99 -4.53 5.82
N LEU A 317 13.52 -5.76 5.77
CA LEU A 317 14.28 -6.97 5.42
C LEU A 317 13.62 -7.58 4.20
N ALA A 318 14.37 -7.81 3.14
CA ALA A 318 13.83 -8.39 1.92
C ALA A 318 14.81 -9.35 1.25
N ASN A 319 14.28 -10.42 0.68
CA ASN A 319 14.95 -11.29 -0.29
C ASN A 319 13.91 -11.82 -1.29
N SER A 320 14.30 -12.72 -2.18
CA SER A 320 13.40 -13.31 -3.18
C SER A 320 12.31 -14.19 -2.55
N ALA A 321 12.44 -14.62 -1.31
CA ALA A 321 11.50 -15.50 -0.64
C ALA A 321 10.55 -14.80 0.34
N ALA A 322 10.96 -13.67 0.94
CA ALA A 322 10.18 -13.02 1.99
C ALA A 322 10.55 -11.55 2.20
N GLN A 323 9.64 -10.81 2.83
CA GLN A 323 9.85 -9.44 3.28
C GLN A 323 9.30 -9.22 4.68
N TYR A 324 9.94 -8.34 5.44
CA TYR A 324 9.53 -7.93 6.78
C TYR A 324 9.93 -6.49 7.04
N TRP A 325 9.32 -5.83 8.03
CA TRP A 325 9.71 -4.49 8.41
C TRP A 325 9.35 -4.18 9.86
N GLY A 326 9.98 -3.13 10.38
CA GLY A 326 9.69 -2.56 11.67
C GLY A 326 10.03 -1.08 11.71
N ALA A 327 9.26 -0.31 12.48
CA ALA A 327 9.57 1.09 12.71
C ALA A 327 10.81 1.23 13.61
N ALA A 328 11.68 2.17 13.30
CA ALA A 328 12.74 2.57 14.20
C ALA A 328 12.21 3.58 15.22
N ARG A 329 12.66 3.47 16.46
CA ARG A 329 12.30 4.38 17.54
C ARG A 329 12.87 5.79 17.25
N SER A 330 12.05 6.81 17.42
CA SER A 330 12.43 8.19 17.06
C SER A 330 13.59 8.73 17.90
N SER A 331 13.71 8.33 19.17
CA SER A 331 14.73 8.85 20.09
C SER A 331 16.16 8.43 19.74
N ASP A 332 16.38 7.17 19.39
CA ASP A 332 17.72 6.60 19.19
C ASP A 332 17.85 5.71 17.94
N GLY A 333 16.73 5.40 17.26
CA GLY A 333 16.72 4.53 16.10
C GLY A 333 16.78 3.04 16.44
N TYR A 334 16.54 2.64 17.69
CA TYR A 334 16.37 1.24 18.01
C TYR A 334 15.25 0.64 17.16
N PHE A 335 15.47 -0.56 16.66
CA PHE A 335 14.46 -1.32 15.92
C PHE A 335 14.51 -2.80 16.26
N SER A 336 13.38 -3.48 16.04
CA SER A 336 13.27 -4.93 16.18
C SER A 336 12.25 -5.47 15.19
N VAL A 337 12.68 -6.43 14.37
CA VAL A 337 11.86 -7.12 13.38
C VAL A 337 11.85 -8.60 13.74
N GLY A 338 10.72 -9.09 14.22
CA GLY A 338 10.56 -10.48 14.68
C GLY A 338 9.78 -11.33 13.68
N GLY A 339 9.70 -12.62 13.96
CA GLY A 339 8.94 -13.57 13.14
C GLY A 339 9.55 -13.82 11.76
N VAL A 340 10.84 -13.57 11.59
CA VAL A 340 11.55 -13.65 10.31
C VAL A 340 11.95 -15.09 10.01
N LEU A 341 11.66 -15.58 8.80
CA LEU A 341 12.16 -16.87 8.33
C LEU A 341 13.70 -16.88 8.29
N PRO A 342 14.34 -18.01 8.59
CA PRO A 342 15.79 -18.13 8.44
C PRO A 342 16.24 -17.86 7.01
N GLY A 343 17.37 -17.16 6.85
CA GLY A 343 17.94 -16.85 5.54
C GLY A 343 18.80 -15.60 5.54
N ALA A 344 19.36 -15.30 4.40
CA ALA A 344 20.07 -14.06 4.13
C ALA A 344 19.10 -13.01 3.57
N TYR A 345 19.19 -11.79 4.07
CA TYR A 345 18.32 -10.68 3.71
C TYR A 345 19.14 -9.42 3.42
N THR A 346 18.65 -8.62 2.48
CA THR A 346 19.03 -7.22 2.41
C THR A 346 18.24 -6.45 3.45
N LEU A 347 18.94 -5.87 4.41
CA LEU A 347 18.39 -4.90 5.35
C LEU A 347 18.48 -3.52 4.73
N THR A 348 17.38 -2.80 4.65
CA THR A 348 17.32 -1.41 4.16
C THR A 348 16.75 -0.51 5.24
N VAL A 349 17.44 0.59 5.51
CA VAL A 349 16.96 1.68 6.37
C VAL A 349 16.37 2.76 5.47
N TYR A 350 15.10 3.08 5.70
CA TYR A 350 14.39 4.11 4.96
C TYR A 350 14.23 5.37 5.80
N LYS A 351 14.54 6.54 5.21
CA LYS A 351 14.16 7.87 5.68
C LYS A 351 12.86 8.26 4.98
N GLY A 352 11.75 8.34 5.70
CA GLY A 352 10.45 8.38 5.03
C GLY A 352 10.26 7.12 4.18
N GLU A 353 10.20 7.28 2.86
CA GLU A 353 10.15 6.18 1.88
C GLU A 353 11.45 6.06 1.05
N LEU A 354 12.45 6.92 1.28
CA LEU A 354 13.74 6.91 0.60
C LEU A 354 14.72 5.94 1.27
N ALA A 355 15.31 5.02 0.50
CA ALA A 355 16.37 4.15 1.00
C ALA A 355 17.64 4.96 1.31
N ALA A 356 18.02 5.02 2.59
CA ALA A 356 19.17 5.78 3.07
C ALA A 356 20.39 4.89 3.39
N TYR A 357 20.18 3.59 3.64
CA TYR A 357 21.27 2.65 3.92
C TYR A 357 20.84 1.24 3.58
N SER A 358 21.77 0.41 3.18
CA SER A 358 21.52 -1.01 2.91
C SER A 358 22.73 -1.87 3.31
N THR A 359 22.45 -3.06 3.86
CA THR A 359 23.47 -4.05 4.23
C THR A 359 22.87 -5.46 4.19
N GLN A 360 23.72 -6.49 4.25
CA GLN A 360 23.29 -7.87 4.34
C GLN A 360 23.21 -8.32 5.80
N VAL A 361 22.17 -9.09 6.12
CA VAL A 361 22.02 -9.73 7.44
C VAL A 361 21.58 -11.17 7.27
N THR A 362 22.01 -12.04 8.18
CA THR A 362 21.59 -13.44 8.21
C THR A 362 20.74 -13.67 9.45
N VAL A 363 19.61 -14.35 9.26
CA VAL A 363 18.67 -14.73 10.32
C VAL A 363 18.72 -16.24 10.52
N SER A 364 18.83 -16.67 11.76
CA SER A 364 18.76 -18.08 12.17
C SER A 364 17.49 -18.35 12.96
N ALA A 365 16.95 -19.57 12.84
CA ALA A 365 15.78 -20.01 13.61
C ALA A 365 16.03 -19.90 15.12
N GLY A 366 15.02 -19.46 15.86
CA GLY A 366 15.06 -19.33 17.32
C GLY A 366 16.03 -18.27 17.87
N ALA A 367 16.76 -17.57 17.01
CA ALA A 367 17.81 -16.63 17.42
C ALA A 367 17.48 -15.17 17.14
N THR A 368 18.15 -14.29 17.86
CA THR A 368 18.15 -12.85 17.55
C THR A 368 19.50 -12.47 16.97
N THR A 369 19.49 -11.99 15.72
CA THR A 369 20.65 -11.32 15.11
C THR A 369 20.67 -9.87 15.61
N THR A 370 21.63 -9.55 16.49
CA THR A 370 21.79 -8.21 17.03
C THR A 370 22.85 -7.44 16.22
N LEU A 371 22.45 -6.29 15.75
CA LEU A 371 23.33 -5.36 15.03
C LEU A 371 23.78 -4.23 15.94
N ASN A 372 25.02 -3.83 15.81
CA ASN A 372 25.52 -2.58 16.38
C ASN A 372 24.76 -1.38 15.78
N THR A 373 25.04 -0.19 16.28
CA THR A 373 24.50 1.04 15.71
C THR A 373 24.82 1.10 14.21
N ILE A 374 23.76 1.18 13.40
CA ILE A 374 23.87 1.44 11.96
C ILE A 374 24.18 2.93 11.80
N THR A 375 25.23 3.28 11.10
CA THR A 375 25.53 4.67 10.75
C THR A 375 25.16 4.91 9.30
N ILE A 376 24.22 5.82 9.05
CA ILE A 376 23.89 6.28 7.70
C ILE A 376 25.01 7.23 7.25
N PRO A 377 25.76 6.91 6.18
CA PRO A 377 26.75 7.83 5.64
C PRO A 377 26.09 9.13 5.20
N SER A 378 26.72 10.27 5.47
CA SER A 378 26.17 11.59 5.10
C SER A 378 25.87 11.69 3.60
N SER A 379 26.69 11.04 2.76
CA SER A 379 26.51 10.99 1.30
C SER A 379 25.25 10.23 0.85
N ASN A 380 24.69 9.36 1.69
CA ASN A 380 23.51 8.56 1.36
C ASN A 380 22.20 9.33 1.57
N ASP A 381 22.23 10.43 2.29
CA ASP A 381 21.09 11.35 2.37
C ASP A 381 21.35 12.56 1.46
N PRO A 382 20.68 12.63 0.30
CA PRO A 382 20.90 13.73 -0.65
C PRO A 382 20.61 15.11 -0.05
N SER A 383 19.81 15.20 1.01
CA SER A 383 19.51 16.46 1.70
C SER A 383 20.72 17.09 2.39
N ASN A 384 21.78 16.32 2.66
CA ASN A 384 23.01 16.80 3.29
C ASN A 384 23.92 17.59 2.33
N ALA A 385 23.69 17.48 1.01
CA ALA A 385 24.47 18.26 0.05
C ALA A 385 24.13 19.76 0.17
N SER A 386 25.16 20.60 0.08
CA SER A 386 25.01 22.05 0.04
C SER A 386 24.31 22.46 -1.26
N ALA A 387 23.14 23.06 -1.15
CA ALA A 387 22.36 23.51 -2.28
C ALA A 387 22.25 25.05 -2.28
N ILE A 388 22.34 25.65 -3.47
CA ILE A 388 21.99 27.05 -3.70
C ILE A 388 20.51 27.27 -3.42
N TRP A 389 19.69 26.33 -3.91
CA TRP A 389 18.26 26.26 -3.61
C TRP A 389 17.76 24.81 -3.70
N ARG A 390 16.63 24.56 -3.03
CA ARG A 390 15.95 23.26 -3.04
C ARG A 390 14.44 23.44 -3.05
N ILE A 391 13.74 22.59 -3.77
CA ILE A 391 12.30 22.41 -3.79
C ILE A 391 12.00 21.00 -3.30
N GLY A 392 11.13 20.87 -2.30
CA GLY A 392 10.80 19.57 -1.69
C GLY A 392 11.89 19.03 -0.78
N ASP A 393 11.68 17.80 -0.32
CA ASP A 393 12.54 17.12 0.64
C ASP A 393 12.93 15.74 0.11
N TRP A 394 14.19 15.37 0.24
CA TRP A 394 14.67 14.04 -0.09
C TRP A 394 14.17 13.02 0.93
N ASN A 395 12.93 12.56 0.78
CA ASN A 395 12.27 11.63 1.70
C ASN A 395 11.53 10.47 0.99
N GLY A 396 11.62 10.39 -0.34
CA GLY A 396 11.00 9.36 -1.15
C GLY A 396 9.50 9.56 -1.38
N THR A 397 8.98 10.77 -1.12
CA THR A 397 7.56 11.10 -1.32
C THR A 397 7.39 12.49 -1.94
N PRO A 398 6.32 12.74 -2.70
CA PRO A 398 5.99 14.07 -3.21
C PRO A 398 5.30 14.95 -2.15
N SER A 399 5.44 14.64 -0.87
CA SER A 399 4.77 15.37 0.21
C SER A 399 5.10 16.87 0.18
N GLY A 400 4.09 17.71 0.36
CA GLY A 400 4.21 19.16 0.32
C GLY A 400 4.14 19.79 -1.08
N PHE A 401 4.30 19.01 -2.14
CA PHE A 401 4.12 19.48 -3.52
C PHE A 401 2.64 19.72 -3.84
N LYS A 402 2.37 20.57 -4.84
CA LYS A 402 1.01 20.85 -5.31
C LYS A 402 0.29 19.57 -5.71
N ASN A 403 -0.91 19.36 -5.18
CA ASN A 403 -1.77 18.19 -5.38
C ASN A 403 -1.21 16.85 -4.83
N ALA A 404 -0.13 16.85 -4.08
CA ALA A 404 0.42 15.62 -3.49
C ALA A 404 -0.63 14.87 -2.65
N ASP A 405 -1.50 15.58 -1.94
CA ASP A 405 -2.56 15.00 -1.10
C ASP A 405 -3.58 14.19 -1.91
N LEU A 406 -3.79 14.55 -3.19
CA LEU A 406 -4.77 13.91 -4.06
C LEU A 406 -4.24 12.63 -4.70
N MET A 407 -2.92 12.49 -4.83
CA MET A 407 -2.27 11.44 -5.63
C MET A 407 -2.61 10.01 -5.24
N THR A 408 -3.09 9.79 -4.03
CA THR A 408 -3.38 8.44 -3.50
C THR A 408 -4.87 8.15 -3.34
N TYR A 409 -5.76 9.09 -3.67
CA TYR A 409 -7.19 8.88 -3.50
C TYR A 409 -8.09 9.52 -4.55
N ALA A 410 -7.53 10.23 -5.53
CA ALA A 410 -8.30 10.85 -6.59
C ALA A 410 -7.53 10.80 -7.92
N HIS A 411 -8.27 10.73 -9.02
CA HIS A 411 -7.69 10.87 -10.36
C HIS A 411 -7.16 12.30 -10.57
N PRO A 412 -6.11 12.51 -11.35
CA PRO A 412 -5.57 13.85 -11.60
C PRO A 412 -6.56 14.87 -12.18
N SER A 413 -7.64 14.40 -12.83
CA SER A 413 -8.72 15.26 -13.35
C SER A 413 -9.81 15.61 -12.33
N ASP A 414 -9.66 15.21 -11.09
CA ASP A 414 -10.62 15.50 -10.02
C ASP A 414 -10.77 17.01 -9.82
N VAL A 415 -12.02 17.48 -9.65
CA VAL A 415 -12.31 18.91 -9.46
C VAL A 415 -11.65 19.54 -8.23
N ARG A 416 -11.20 18.72 -7.29
CA ARG A 416 -10.44 19.17 -6.11
C ARG A 416 -8.98 19.43 -6.41
N ALA A 417 -8.46 18.96 -7.55
CA ALA A 417 -7.10 19.24 -7.96
C ALA A 417 -6.94 20.70 -8.33
N ALA A 418 -5.95 21.37 -7.76
CA ALA A 418 -5.50 22.64 -8.27
C ALA A 418 -4.90 22.46 -9.69
N VAL A 419 -4.88 23.51 -10.46
CA VAL A 419 -4.29 23.49 -11.82
C VAL A 419 -2.87 22.93 -11.74
N TRP A 420 -2.58 21.91 -12.55
CA TRP A 420 -1.29 21.23 -12.57
C TRP A 420 -0.13 22.04 -13.16
N THR A 421 -0.45 23.16 -13.80
CA THR A 421 0.55 24.08 -14.35
C THR A 421 0.87 25.21 -13.39
N GLY A 422 1.88 25.99 -13.69
CA GLY A 422 2.29 27.17 -12.94
C GLY A 422 3.79 27.40 -13.01
N ASN A 423 4.21 28.59 -12.60
CA ASN A 423 5.61 28.97 -12.48
C ASN A 423 6.04 28.88 -11.01
N VAL A 424 7.28 28.51 -10.79
CA VAL A 424 7.87 28.43 -9.46
C VAL A 424 8.96 29.48 -9.34
N VAL A 425 8.93 30.29 -8.29
CA VAL A 425 9.92 31.34 -8.04
C VAL A 425 10.67 31.01 -6.75
N ILE A 426 11.97 30.77 -6.85
CA ILE A 426 12.83 30.50 -5.70
C ILE A 426 12.97 31.76 -4.84
N GLY A 427 12.81 31.61 -3.54
CA GLY A 427 12.78 32.72 -2.56
C GLY A 427 11.39 33.28 -2.29
N SER A 428 10.33 32.69 -2.88
CA SER A 428 8.94 33.06 -2.59
C SER A 428 8.42 32.52 -1.25
N GLY A 429 9.04 31.49 -0.71
CA GLY A 429 8.61 30.75 0.48
C GLY A 429 7.46 29.75 0.23
N SER A 430 7.08 29.55 -1.02
CA SER A 430 6.01 28.63 -1.42
C SER A 430 6.44 27.69 -2.56
N GLU A 431 7.72 27.53 -2.80
CA GLU A 431 8.29 26.81 -3.92
C GLU A 431 7.74 25.38 -4.03
N THR A 432 7.79 24.66 -2.92
CA THR A 432 7.32 23.26 -2.88
C THR A 432 5.82 23.16 -3.16
N SER A 433 5.00 23.97 -2.53
CA SER A 433 3.54 23.97 -2.72
C SER A 433 3.10 24.53 -4.08
N ALA A 434 3.96 25.29 -4.76
CA ALA A 434 3.72 25.78 -6.11
C ALA A 434 4.12 24.76 -7.18
N PHE A 435 5.10 23.90 -6.92
CA PHE A 435 5.59 22.89 -7.86
C PHE A 435 4.64 21.68 -7.88
N PRO A 436 4.17 21.20 -9.07
CA PRO A 436 3.30 20.04 -9.17
C PRO A 436 3.99 18.75 -8.67
N ALA A 437 3.28 17.96 -7.88
CA ALA A 437 3.76 16.67 -7.39
C ALA A 437 4.05 15.65 -8.51
N TYR A 438 3.48 15.87 -9.69
CA TYR A 438 3.67 15.02 -10.86
C TYR A 438 3.79 15.86 -12.14
N LEU A 439 4.67 15.45 -13.03
CA LEU A 439 4.86 16.05 -14.35
C LEU A 439 4.50 15.03 -15.42
N TRP A 440 3.63 15.43 -16.37
CA TRP A 440 3.26 14.66 -17.56
C TRP A 440 3.73 15.36 -18.82
N LYS A 441 4.04 14.60 -19.82
CA LYS A 441 4.42 15.09 -21.15
C LYS A 441 3.33 15.97 -21.76
N ASP A 442 2.07 15.55 -21.66
CA ASP A 442 0.97 16.21 -22.38
C ASP A 442 0.13 17.16 -21.50
N VAL A 443 0.41 17.25 -20.18
CA VAL A 443 -0.37 18.09 -19.26
C VAL A 443 0.40 19.33 -18.81
N ASN A 444 1.63 19.16 -18.32
CA ASN A 444 2.39 20.24 -17.67
C ASN A 444 3.90 20.18 -17.97
N SER A 445 4.28 19.57 -19.09
CA SER A 445 5.65 19.60 -19.59
C SER A 445 6.08 21.03 -19.92
N GLY A 446 7.35 21.33 -19.69
CA GLY A 446 7.88 22.69 -19.85
C GLY A 446 7.66 23.58 -18.62
N LEU A 447 7.53 22.98 -17.43
CA LEU A 447 7.42 23.72 -16.18
C LEU A 447 8.63 24.63 -15.97
N LEU A 448 8.38 25.88 -15.55
CA LEU A 448 9.40 26.91 -15.37
C LEU A 448 9.70 27.16 -13.90
N VAL A 449 11.00 27.17 -13.57
CA VAL A 449 11.52 27.56 -12.26
C VAL A 449 12.43 28.78 -12.45
N TYR A 450 12.09 29.84 -11.75
CA TYR A 450 12.78 31.13 -11.78
C TYR A 450 13.64 31.29 -10.52
N PHE A 451 14.92 31.63 -10.71
CA PHE A 451 15.84 31.85 -9.58
C PHE A 451 16.94 32.84 -9.95
N ARG A 452 17.55 33.45 -8.95
CA ARG A 452 18.71 34.33 -9.12
C ARG A 452 19.96 33.65 -8.61
N LEU A 453 21.08 33.99 -9.23
CA LEU A 453 22.42 33.56 -8.80
C LEU A 453 23.22 34.81 -8.43
N THR A 454 24.12 34.68 -7.46
CA THR A 454 25.18 35.69 -7.24
C THR A 454 26.18 35.66 -8.39
N ALA A 455 26.97 36.72 -8.53
CA ALA A 455 28.01 36.77 -9.57
C ALA A 455 28.99 35.60 -9.48
N ALA A 456 29.37 35.19 -8.26
CA ALA A 456 30.25 34.05 -8.04
C ALA A 456 29.60 32.73 -8.47
N GLN A 457 28.31 32.54 -8.17
CA GLN A 457 27.57 31.36 -8.61
C GLN A 457 27.39 31.33 -10.13
N ALA A 458 27.02 32.45 -10.76
CA ALA A 458 26.88 32.53 -12.22
C ALA A 458 28.17 32.26 -12.98
N ALA A 459 29.33 32.47 -12.37
CA ALA A 459 30.62 32.21 -12.94
C ALA A 459 31.09 30.72 -12.85
N ALA A 460 30.34 29.87 -12.18
CA ALA A 460 30.65 28.47 -11.92
C ALA A 460 29.70 27.49 -12.63
N ALA A 461 30.17 26.30 -12.89
CA ALA A 461 29.31 25.19 -13.29
C ALA A 461 28.63 24.61 -12.04
N HIS A 462 27.36 24.20 -12.18
CA HIS A 462 26.58 23.64 -11.09
C HIS A 462 25.94 22.31 -11.46
N THR A 463 25.63 21.52 -10.44
CA THR A 463 24.90 20.27 -10.59
C THR A 463 23.44 20.45 -10.18
N LEU A 464 22.52 20.21 -11.10
CA LEU A 464 21.10 20.08 -10.79
C LEU A 464 20.77 18.61 -10.55
N ARG A 465 20.01 18.33 -9.48
CA ARG A 465 19.44 16.99 -9.22
C ARG A 465 17.92 17.07 -9.21
N ILE A 466 17.29 16.06 -9.82
CA ILE A 466 15.85 15.85 -9.78
C ILE A 466 15.60 14.44 -9.25
N GLY A 467 15.14 14.34 -8.00
CA GLY A 467 14.69 13.12 -7.37
C GLY A 467 13.28 12.78 -7.79
N VAL A 468 13.06 11.54 -8.19
CA VAL A 468 11.73 11.03 -8.55
C VAL A 468 11.40 9.78 -7.76
N THR A 469 10.12 9.62 -7.42
CA THR A 469 9.63 8.43 -6.69
C THR A 469 9.20 7.34 -7.65
N THR A 470 8.70 7.71 -8.83
CA THR A 470 8.36 6.80 -9.93
C THR A 470 8.40 7.53 -11.26
N THR A 471 8.50 6.75 -12.34
CA THR A 471 8.23 7.24 -13.69
C THR A 471 7.27 6.30 -14.40
N TYR A 472 6.48 6.84 -15.32
CA TYR A 472 5.54 6.07 -16.14
C TYR A 472 5.89 6.22 -17.62
N ALA A 473 5.73 5.15 -18.38
CA ALA A 473 5.94 5.11 -19.82
C ALA A 473 7.32 5.69 -20.24
N ASN A 474 8.37 5.34 -19.48
CA ASN A 474 9.73 5.85 -19.67
C ASN A 474 9.84 7.39 -19.59
N GLY A 475 8.93 8.05 -18.89
CA GLY A 475 8.97 9.48 -18.63
C GLY A 475 10.25 9.87 -17.90
N ARG A 476 10.91 10.92 -18.36
CA ARG A 476 12.13 11.45 -17.76
C ARG A 476 12.31 12.92 -18.02
N PRO A 477 12.85 13.67 -17.05
CA PRO A 477 13.05 15.11 -17.24
C PRO A 477 14.19 15.39 -18.20
N GLN A 478 13.98 16.30 -19.15
CA GLN A 478 15.02 17.00 -19.91
C GLN A 478 14.97 18.46 -19.52
N ILE A 479 16.11 19.05 -19.22
CA ILE A 479 16.19 20.42 -18.74
C ILE A 479 16.74 21.36 -19.79
N THR A 480 16.22 22.59 -19.81
CA THR A 480 16.74 23.72 -20.59
C THR A 480 16.96 24.90 -19.65
N VAL A 481 18.07 25.59 -19.77
CA VAL A 481 18.42 26.77 -18.98
C VAL A 481 18.50 27.98 -19.90
N ASN A 482 17.72 29.03 -19.59
CA ASN A 482 17.69 30.32 -20.28
C ASN A 482 17.50 30.20 -21.80
N ASP A 483 16.88 29.13 -22.30
CA ASP A 483 16.75 28.76 -23.72
C ASP A 483 18.09 28.71 -24.50
N THR A 484 19.21 28.76 -23.80
CA THR A 484 20.57 28.75 -24.37
C THR A 484 21.30 27.43 -24.22
N TRP A 485 20.95 26.64 -23.22
CA TRP A 485 21.55 25.34 -22.95
C TRP A 485 20.48 24.30 -22.67
N THR A 486 20.59 23.14 -23.29
CA THR A 486 19.67 22.01 -23.08
C THR A 486 20.48 20.74 -22.80
N SER A 487 20.07 19.99 -21.80
CA SER A 487 20.70 18.71 -21.45
C SER A 487 20.48 17.65 -22.53
N ALA A 488 21.38 16.67 -22.60
CA ALA A 488 21.04 15.41 -23.26
C ALA A 488 19.79 14.79 -22.59
N ILE A 489 19.04 14.00 -23.36
CA ILE A 489 17.94 13.20 -22.82
C ILE A 489 18.51 12.07 -21.98
N PRO A 490 18.20 11.97 -20.68
CA PRO A 490 18.72 10.90 -19.85
C PRO A 490 18.12 9.55 -20.21
N SER A 491 18.77 8.45 -19.82
CA SER A 491 18.19 7.11 -19.91
C SER A 491 17.02 6.96 -18.94
N PRO A 492 15.97 6.21 -19.31
CA PRO A 492 14.86 5.93 -18.40
C PRO A 492 15.31 4.98 -17.29
N PRO A 493 14.91 5.21 -16.03
CA PRO A 493 15.14 4.28 -14.95
C PRO A 493 14.20 3.07 -15.05
N THR A 494 14.63 1.92 -14.52
CA THR A 494 13.75 0.76 -14.37
C THR A 494 12.67 1.06 -13.32
N GLN A 495 11.41 0.86 -13.70
CA GLN A 495 10.25 1.10 -12.85
C GLN A 495 9.31 -0.12 -12.84
N PRO A 496 8.54 -0.33 -11.76
CA PRO A 496 7.47 -1.31 -11.77
C PRO A 496 6.37 -0.95 -12.76
N SER A 497 5.55 -1.94 -13.14
CA SER A 497 4.34 -1.69 -13.93
C SER A 497 3.41 -0.74 -13.16
N THR A 498 2.86 0.25 -13.88
CA THR A 498 1.91 1.21 -13.33
C THR A 498 1.09 1.84 -14.46
N ARG A 499 -0.03 2.50 -14.12
CA ARG A 499 -0.81 3.35 -15.02
C ARG A 499 -0.69 4.82 -14.61
N SER A 500 0.49 5.31 -14.33
CA SER A 500 0.71 6.66 -13.82
C SER A 500 0.01 6.86 -12.46
N LEU A 501 -0.46 8.07 -12.17
CA LEU A 501 -1.23 8.36 -10.96
C LEU A 501 -2.66 7.81 -10.98
N THR A 502 -3.14 7.35 -12.12
CA THR A 502 -4.52 6.92 -12.28
C THR A 502 -4.87 5.64 -11.50
N VAL A 503 -3.87 4.93 -10.97
CA VAL A 503 -4.03 3.83 -10.01
C VAL A 503 -3.70 4.22 -8.55
N GLY A 504 -3.58 5.52 -8.25
CA GLY A 504 -3.47 6.00 -6.87
C GLY A 504 -2.14 5.75 -6.17
N SER A 505 -1.04 5.68 -6.90
CA SER A 505 0.28 5.54 -6.30
C SER A 505 1.33 6.41 -6.99
N TYR A 506 2.12 7.08 -6.18
CA TYR A 506 3.35 7.74 -6.61
C TYR A 506 4.59 6.85 -6.38
N ARG A 507 4.40 5.64 -5.83
CA ARG A 507 5.51 4.77 -5.45
C ARG A 507 6.02 3.95 -6.63
N GLY A 508 7.33 3.98 -6.78
CA GLY A 508 8.10 3.16 -7.70
C GLY A 508 9.52 2.99 -7.17
N ASN A 509 10.47 2.81 -8.04
CA ASN A 509 11.89 2.80 -7.71
C ASN A 509 12.42 4.25 -7.69
N ASN A 510 12.74 4.74 -6.50
CA ASN A 510 13.32 6.07 -6.36
C ASN A 510 14.58 6.21 -7.21
N TYR A 511 14.68 7.31 -7.95
CA TYR A 511 15.79 7.56 -8.84
C TYR A 511 16.16 9.05 -8.83
N THR A 512 17.45 9.37 -9.01
CA THR A 512 17.92 10.75 -9.09
C THR A 512 18.52 11.00 -10.46
N PHE A 513 17.92 11.91 -11.21
CA PHE A 513 18.51 12.46 -12.43
C PHE A 513 19.50 13.57 -12.03
N THR A 514 20.66 13.56 -12.66
CA THR A 514 21.74 14.51 -12.37
C THR A 514 22.20 15.18 -13.65
N TYR A 515 22.33 16.50 -13.62
CA TYR A 515 22.70 17.31 -14.78
C TYR A 515 23.86 18.24 -14.41
N SER A 516 24.96 18.17 -15.16
CA SER A 516 26.05 19.12 -15.04
C SER A 516 25.79 20.31 -15.98
N ILE A 517 25.49 21.46 -15.39
CA ILE A 517 25.16 22.69 -16.13
C ILE A 517 26.40 23.57 -16.18
N PRO A 518 26.92 23.91 -17.36
CA PRO A 518 28.13 24.71 -17.48
C PRO A 518 27.90 26.17 -17.10
N ALA A 519 28.93 26.87 -16.66
CA ALA A 519 28.86 28.28 -16.29
C ALA A 519 28.28 29.18 -17.40
N GLY A 520 28.56 28.88 -18.66
CA GLY A 520 28.04 29.66 -19.79
C GLY A 520 26.54 29.55 -20.03
N ALA A 521 25.82 28.68 -19.28
CA ALA A 521 24.35 28.59 -19.32
C ALA A 521 23.65 29.64 -18.45
N TRP A 522 24.37 30.26 -17.50
CA TRP A 522 23.82 31.21 -16.55
C TRP A 522 23.86 32.64 -17.06
N LEU A 523 22.84 33.44 -16.66
CA LEU A 523 22.86 34.87 -16.85
C LEU A 523 23.88 35.51 -15.88
N THR A 524 24.76 36.37 -16.40
CA THR A 524 25.77 37.09 -15.61
C THR A 524 25.18 38.33 -14.92
N ASP A 525 24.05 38.84 -15.42
CA ASP A 525 23.30 39.92 -14.76
C ASP A 525 22.50 39.35 -13.57
N THR A 526 23.00 39.59 -12.36
CA THR A 526 22.41 39.07 -11.13
C THR A 526 21.04 39.67 -10.78
N SER A 527 20.64 40.75 -11.45
CA SER A 527 19.31 41.35 -11.30
C SER A 527 18.23 40.59 -12.07
N GLN A 528 18.61 39.76 -13.02
CA GLN A 528 17.70 38.94 -13.82
C GLN A 528 17.47 37.56 -13.19
N TYR A 529 16.34 36.96 -13.54
CA TYR A 529 16.06 35.57 -13.20
C TYR A 529 16.66 34.63 -14.25
N ASN A 530 17.42 33.65 -13.80
CA ASN A 530 17.65 32.44 -14.58
C ASN A 530 16.36 31.65 -14.65
N VAL A 531 16.11 31.02 -15.77
CA VAL A 531 14.90 30.21 -16.03
C VAL A 531 15.34 28.77 -16.29
N LEU A 532 14.97 27.87 -15.40
CA LEU A 532 15.06 26.44 -15.63
C LEU A 532 13.72 25.94 -16.15
N LYS A 533 13.72 25.34 -17.33
CA LYS A 533 12.56 24.68 -17.95
C LYS A 533 12.73 23.17 -17.82
N ILE A 534 11.74 22.50 -17.26
CA ILE A 534 11.73 21.05 -17.06
C ILE A 534 10.70 20.45 -18.01
N ASN A 535 11.16 19.73 -19.02
CA ASN A 535 10.34 19.01 -19.97
C ASN A 535 10.26 17.53 -19.57
N VAL A 536 9.11 16.89 -19.75
CA VAL A 536 9.00 15.44 -19.69
C VAL A 536 9.13 14.88 -21.10
N VAL A 537 10.08 14.00 -21.31
CA VAL A 537 10.35 13.37 -22.61
C VAL A 537 10.17 11.86 -22.52
N SER A 538 9.64 11.29 -23.59
CA SER A 538 9.53 9.84 -23.83
C SER A 538 9.04 9.56 -25.25
N GLY A 539 9.43 8.40 -25.79
CA GLY A 539 8.86 7.84 -27.03
C GLY A 539 7.63 6.96 -26.81
N SER A 540 7.15 6.81 -25.56
CA SER A 540 6.02 5.93 -25.19
C SER A 540 4.99 6.65 -24.31
N GLY A 541 3.91 5.94 -23.96
CA GLY A 541 2.74 6.51 -23.30
C GLY A 541 1.64 6.86 -24.28
N THR A 542 0.47 7.22 -23.76
CA THR A 542 -0.69 7.67 -24.51
C THR A 542 -0.85 9.19 -24.40
N THR A 543 -2.04 9.71 -24.12
CA THR A 543 -2.33 11.14 -24.01
C THR A 543 -2.73 11.52 -22.57
N ASP A 544 -2.80 12.80 -22.32
CA ASP A 544 -3.27 13.38 -21.06
C ASP A 544 -2.57 12.78 -19.82
N TYR A 545 -3.32 12.35 -18.84
CA TYR A 545 -2.81 11.75 -17.60
C TYR A 545 -2.24 10.33 -17.76
N LEU A 546 -2.36 9.72 -18.93
CA LEU A 546 -1.68 8.49 -19.34
C LEU A 546 -0.53 8.75 -20.30
N SER A 547 -0.16 9.99 -20.55
CA SER A 547 1.11 10.31 -21.19
C SER A 547 2.28 10.02 -20.26
N ALA A 548 3.48 9.90 -20.82
CA ALA A 548 4.69 9.68 -20.04
C ALA A 548 4.84 10.72 -18.93
N GLY A 549 5.22 10.29 -17.74
CA GLY A 549 5.26 11.18 -16.59
C GLY A 549 6.22 10.74 -15.48
N THR A 550 6.37 11.60 -14.47
CA THR A 550 7.26 11.37 -13.33
C THR A 550 6.70 12.04 -12.06
N ALA A 551 6.69 11.31 -10.94
CA ALA A 551 6.41 11.85 -9.62
C ALA A 551 7.69 12.38 -8.97
N VAL A 552 7.65 13.56 -8.39
CA VAL A 552 8.83 14.28 -7.89
C VAL A 552 8.99 14.06 -6.38
N ASP A 553 10.22 13.85 -5.93
CA ASP A 553 10.63 13.81 -4.52
C ASP A 553 11.27 15.13 -4.09
N ALA A 554 12.30 15.55 -4.80
CA ALA A 554 12.99 16.82 -4.55
C ALA A 554 13.74 17.30 -5.80
N ILE A 555 13.99 18.61 -5.86
CA ILE A 555 14.83 19.23 -6.88
C ILE A 555 15.79 20.16 -6.20
N ASP A 556 17.08 20.09 -6.50
CA ASP A 556 18.05 21.07 -5.98
C ASP A 556 19.15 21.41 -6.99
N LEU A 557 19.62 22.65 -6.90
CA LEU A 557 20.81 23.15 -7.55
C LEU A 557 21.93 23.20 -6.51
N LEU A 558 22.95 22.37 -6.69
CA LEU A 558 24.07 22.29 -5.76
C LEU A 558 25.01 23.48 -5.91
N ALA A 559 25.63 23.86 -4.78
CA ALA A 559 26.61 24.93 -4.69
C ALA A 559 27.94 24.58 -5.39
#